data_44cee1f09ebd193bce2a33072ca648e7
#
_entry.id   44cee1f09ebd193bce2a33072ca648e7
#
_cell.length_a   1.000
_cell.length_b   1.000
_cell.length_c   1.000
_cell.angle_alpha   90.00
_cell.angle_beta   90.00
_cell.angle_gamma   90.00
#
_symmetry.space_group_name_H-M   'P 1'
#
loop_
_entity.id
_entity.type
_entity.pdbx_description
1 polymer ?
#
loop_
_entity_poly.entity_id
_entity_poly.type
_entity_poly.pdbx_seq_one_letter_code
_entity_poly.pdbx_strand_id
1 'polypeptide(L)'
;MSKDNNQLVVETEFPVRYAETDAMGIVHHASYLVYFEVGRCQFMRDIGSDYAHIEADGCRLPVTELKVRLVGSLSFGERVKIRTWVEDNRSRQLTFAYEVIHPDTGAILVSGFTKHVWTDKHGNVIRAPKYWSSLLEKLPN
;
A
#
# COMPACT_ATOMS: atom_id res chain seq x y z
N MET A 1 12.25 -0.15 7.76
CA MET A 1 11.21 0.74 8.31
C MET A 1 10.53 0.04 9.46
N SER A 2 10.27 0.76 10.51
CA SER A 2 9.57 0.23 11.67
C SER A 2 8.24 0.94 11.81
N LYS A 3 7.20 0.20 12.14
CA LYS A 3 5.90 0.81 12.39
C LYS A 3 5.79 1.18 13.87
N ASP A 4 5.15 2.30 14.12
CA ASP A 4 4.81 2.73 15.46
C ASP A 4 3.74 1.80 16.04
N ASN A 5 3.85 1.44 17.32
CA ASN A 5 2.87 0.56 17.97
C ASN A 5 1.46 1.17 18.02
N ASN A 6 1.35 2.50 17.94
CA ASN A 6 0.06 3.20 17.96
C ASN A 6 -0.46 3.53 16.57
N GLN A 7 0.24 3.10 15.54
CA GLN A 7 -0.10 3.42 14.16
C GLN A 7 -1.12 2.44 13.61
N LEU A 8 -2.09 2.95 12.85
CA LEU A 8 -3.03 2.08 12.15
C LEU A 8 -2.29 1.23 11.13
N VAL A 9 -2.46 -0.07 11.23
CA VAL A 9 -1.96 -1.03 10.25
C VAL A 9 -3.17 -1.80 9.72
N VAL A 10 -3.36 -1.76 8.40
CA VAL A 10 -4.45 -2.49 7.76
C VAL A 10 -3.89 -3.77 7.18
N GLU A 11 -4.52 -4.89 7.50
CA GLU A 11 -4.15 -6.20 6.97
C GLU A 11 -5.15 -6.63 5.91
N THR A 12 -4.64 -7.14 4.79
CA THR A 12 -5.44 -7.66 3.68
C THR A 12 -4.89 -9.03 3.31
N GLU A 13 -5.77 -9.99 3.11
CA GLU A 13 -5.36 -11.36 2.79
C GLU A 13 -6.12 -11.86 1.56
N PHE A 14 -5.41 -12.51 0.64
CA PHE A 14 -5.99 -13.04 -0.58
C PHE A 14 -5.12 -14.17 -1.14
N PRO A 15 -5.66 -15.03 -2.02
CA PRO A 15 -4.85 -16.09 -2.63
C PRO A 15 -3.92 -15.58 -3.72
N VAL A 16 -2.77 -16.21 -3.88
CA VAL A 16 -1.90 -16.00 -5.03
C VAL A 16 -2.61 -16.54 -6.28
N ARG A 17 -2.74 -15.72 -7.31
CA ARG A 17 -3.34 -16.12 -8.58
C ARG A 17 -2.29 -16.62 -9.55
N TYR A 18 -2.68 -17.54 -10.41
CA TYR A 18 -1.76 -18.13 -11.38
C TYR A 18 -1.06 -17.08 -12.25
N ALA A 19 -1.81 -16.07 -12.70
CA ALA A 19 -1.28 -14.99 -13.53
C ALA A 19 -0.17 -14.16 -12.84
N GLU A 20 -0.05 -14.28 -11.51
CA GLU A 20 0.95 -13.54 -10.72
C GLU A 20 2.26 -14.31 -10.56
N THR A 21 2.32 -15.54 -11.05
CA THR A 21 3.51 -16.40 -10.90
C THR A 21 4.36 -16.38 -12.18
N ASP A 22 5.63 -16.74 -11.99
CA ASP A 22 6.58 -16.85 -13.09
C ASP A 22 6.78 -18.32 -13.50
N ALA A 23 7.74 -18.56 -14.41
CA ALA A 23 8.03 -19.91 -14.90
C ALA A 23 8.53 -20.86 -13.80
N MET A 24 9.00 -20.32 -12.66
CA MET A 24 9.46 -21.12 -11.52
C MET A 24 8.31 -21.47 -10.57
N GLY A 25 7.11 -20.99 -10.84
CA GLY A 25 5.94 -21.25 -10.00
C GLY A 25 5.83 -20.37 -8.76
N ILE A 26 6.67 -19.36 -8.64
CA ILE A 26 6.62 -18.38 -7.54
C ILE A 26 6.12 -17.05 -8.05
N VAL A 27 5.65 -16.22 -7.12
CA VAL A 27 5.16 -14.88 -7.45
C VAL A 27 6.25 -14.10 -8.16
N HIS A 28 5.93 -13.57 -9.33
CA HIS A 28 6.84 -12.72 -10.10
C HIS A 28 7.11 -11.44 -9.32
N HIS A 29 8.36 -10.99 -9.30
CA HIS A 29 8.74 -9.84 -8.46
C HIS A 29 7.89 -8.59 -8.71
N ALA A 30 7.47 -8.32 -9.93
CA ALA A 30 6.64 -7.17 -10.24
C ALA A 30 5.23 -7.29 -9.65
N SER A 31 4.74 -8.49 -9.38
CA SER A 31 3.42 -8.71 -8.79
C SER A 31 3.32 -8.19 -7.38
N TYR A 32 4.43 -8.08 -6.66
CA TYR A 32 4.42 -7.50 -5.31
C TYR A 32 4.03 -6.03 -5.33
N LEU A 33 4.30 -5.31 -6.40
CA LEU A 33 3.82 -3.93 -6.56
C LEU A 33 2.31 -3.87 -6.68
N VAL A 34 1.71 -4.85 -7.35
CA VAL A 34 0.25 -4.99 -7.42
C VAL A 34 -0.32 -5.31 -6.04
N TYR A 35 0.36 -6.17 -5.28
CA TYR A 35 -0.05 -6.49 -3.91
C TYR A 35 0.01 -5.26 -3.01
N PHE A 36 1.03 -4.43 -3.15
CA PHE A 36 1.10 -3.16 -2.42
C PHE A 36 -0.09 -2.26 -2.77
N GLU A 37 -0.47 -2.22 -4.04
CA GLU A 37 -1.65 -1.46 -4.47
C GLU A 37 -2.92 -2.00 -3.82
N VAL A 38 -3.10 -3.32 -3.74
CA VAL A 38 -4.24 -3.94 -3.06
C VAL A 38 -4.27 -3.50 -1.60
N GLY A 39 -3.11 -3.53 -0.93
CA GLY A 39 -3.00 -3.09 0.46
C GLY A 39 -3.36 -1.63 0.64
N ARG A 40 -2.84 -0.79 -0.24
CA ARG A 40 -3.10 0.66 -0.25
C ARG A 40 -4.58 0.97 -0.45
N CYS A 41 -5.20 0.31 -1.41
CA CYS A 41 -6.63 0.48 -1.67
C CYS A 41 -7.48 0.07 -0.48
N GLN A 42 -7.13 -1.04 0.19
CA GLN A 42 -7.85 -1.47 1.38
C GLN A 42 -7.66 -0.48 2.53
N PHE A 43 -6.44 0.03 2.71
CA PHE A 43 -6.17 1.07 3.71
C PHE A 43 -7.10 2.27 3.49
N MET A 44 -7.20 2.74 2.26
CA MET A 44 -8.06 3.88 1.92
C MET A 44 -9.53 3.59 2.24
N ARG A 45 -10.01 2.41 1.91
CA ARG A 45 -11.40 2.03 2.22
C ARG A 45 -11.65 1.96 3.73
N ASP A 46 -10.70 1.43 4.47
CA ASP A 46 -10.84 1.26 5.92
C ASP A 46 -10.88 2.58 6.66
N ILE A 47 -10.24 3.62 6.13
CA ILE A 47 -10.32 4.95 6.74
C ILE A 47 -11.48 5.80 6.22
N GLY A 48 -12.33 5.23 5.38
CA GLY A 48 -13.53 5.91 4.88
C GLY A 48 -13.34 6.69 3.59
N SER A 49 -12.29 6.38 2.83
CA SER A 49 -12.03 6.97 1.53
C SER A 49 -11.80 5.86 0.50
N ASP A 50 -11.57 6.25 -0.74
CA ASP A 50 -11.06 5.38 -1.80
C ASP A 50 -10.53 6.24 -2.94
N TYR A 51 -9.81 5.59 -3.87
CA TYR A 51 -9.22 6.32 -4.99
C TYR A 51 -10.26 6.91 -5.92
N ALA A 52 -11.40 6.27 -6.09
CA ALA A 52 -12.48 6.81 -6.92
C ALA A 52 -13.00 8.13 -6.37
N HIS A 53 -13.13 8.23 -5.04
CA HIS A 53 -13.54 9.46 -4.38
C HIS A 53 -12.48 10.56 -4.56
N ILE A 54 -11.21 10.22 -4.37
CA ILE A 54 -10.09 11.15 -4.56
C ILE A 54 -10.09 11.68 -6.00
N GLU A 55 -10.23 10.78 -6.96
CA GLU A 55 -10.25 11.15 -8.38
C GLU A 55 -11.46 12.00 -8.74
N ALA A 56 -12.63 11.73 -8.16
CA ALA A 56 -13.84 12.51 -8.39
C ALA A 56 -13.66 13.97 -7.91
N ASP A 57 -12.85 14.19 -6.87
CA ASP A 57 -12.52 15.52 -6.38
C ASP A 57 -11.43 16.21 -7.20
N GLY A 58 -10.96 15.58 -8.27
CA GLY A 58 -9.94 16.16 -9.14
C GLY A 58 -8.51 15.97 -8.63
N CYS A 59 -8.32 15.12 -7.62
CA CYS A 59 -7.00 14.83 -7.05
C CYS A 59 -6.45 13.51 -7.59
N ARG A 60 -5.13 13.43 -7.64
CA ARG A 60 -4.41 12.21 -8.02
C ARG A 60 -3.30 11.98 -7.02
N LEU A 61 -2.86 10.74 -6.92
CA LEU A 61 -1.81 10.35 -5.97
C LEU A 61 -0.79 9.42 -6.67
N PRO A 62 -0.09 9.91 -7.69
CA PRO A 62 0.87 9.09 -8.42
C PRO A 62 2.05 8.70 -7.54
N VAL A 63 2.64 7.55 -7.87
CA VAL A 63 3.87 7.07 -7.24
C VAL A 63 5.05 7.81 -7.84
N THR A 64 5.92 8.35 -7.01
CA THR A 64 7.14 9.03 -7.44
C THR A 64 8.40 8.24 -7.13
N GLU A 65 8.34 7.36 -6.14
CA GLU A 65 9.47 6.53 -5.74
C GLU A 65 8.93 5.27 -5.09
N LEU A 66 9.61 4.16 -5.29
CA LEU A 66 9.23 2.92 -4.65
C LEU A 66 10.48 2.11 -4.32
N LYS A 67 10.33 1.24 -3.31
CA LYS A 67 11.37 0.28 -2.95
C LYS A 67 10.69 -1.04 -2.64
N VAL A 68 11.28 -2.12 -3.13
CA VAL A 68 10.84 -3.48 -2.82
C VAL A 68 12.07 -4.27 -2.40
N ARG A 69 12.00 -4.89 -1.23
CA ARG A 69 13.04 -5.79 -0.75
C ARG A 69 12.46 -7.20 -0.71
N LEU A 70 13.06 -8.09 -1.48
CA LEU A 70 12.63 -9.47 -1.62
C LEU A 70 13.50 -10.35 -0.73
N VAL A 71 12.90 -10.94 0.30
CA VAL A 71 13.59 -11.82 1.26
C VAL A 71 13.14 -13.26 1.07
N GLY A 72 11.86 -13.48 0.78
CA GLY A 72 11.28 -14.78 0.52
C GLY A 72 10.27 -14.71 -0.61
N SER A 73 9.57 -15.80 -0.86
CA SER A 73 8.63 -15.88 -1.95
C SER A 73 7.39 -16.68 -1.56
N LEU A 74 6.34 -16.52 -2.37
CA LEU A 74 5.10 -17.27 -2.28
C LEU A 74 4.89 -18.01 -3.58
N SER A 75 4.19 -19.14 -3.50
CA SER A 75 3.87 -19.98 -4.65
C SER A 75 2.38 -19.90 -4.96
N PHE A 76 2.03 -20.32 -6.18
CA PHE A 76 0.63 -20.45 -6.57
C PHE A 76 -0.12 -21.34 -5.56
N GLY A 77 -1.29 -20.89 -5.17
CA GLY A 77 -2.14 -21.63 -4.22
C GLY A 77 -1.92 -21.24 -2.76
N GLU A 78 -0.83 -20.55 -2.45
CA GLU A 78 -0.63 -20.00 -1.12
C GLU A 78 -1.42 -18.69 -0.98
N ARG A 79 -1.59 -18.23 0.27
CA ARG A 79 -2.25 -16.95 0.53
C ARG A 79 -1.22 -15.88 0.82
N VAL A 80 -1.58 -14.66 0.44
CA VAL A 80 -0.78 -13.46 0.67
C VAL A 80 -1.43 -12.66 1.80
N LYS A 81 -0.65 -12.22 2.77
CA LYS A 81 -1.11 -11.25 3.76
C LYS A 81 -0.28 -9.98 3.61
N ILE A 82 -0.95 -8.86 3.41
CA ILE A 82 -0.29 -7.55 3.27
C ILE A 82 -0.64 -6.70 4.48
N ARG A 83 0.38 -6.15 5.12
CA ARG A 83 0.25 -5.11 6.13
C ARG A 83 0.60 -3.78 5.49
N THR A 84 -0.27 -2.79 5.65
CA THR A 84 -0.10 -1.46 5.07
C THR A 84 -0.29 -0.40 6.14
N TRP A 85 0.57 0.59 6.16
CA TRP A 85 0.43 1.76 7.04
C TRP A 85 1.00 2.99 6.37
N VAL A 86 0.64 4.16 6.90
CA VAL A 86 1.22 5.43 6.46
C VAL A 86 2.51 5.65 7.22
N GLU A 87 3.62 5.66 6.51
CA GLU A 87 4.95 5.86 7.10
C GLU A 87 5.26 7.34 7.28
N ASP A 88 4.82 8.16 6.33
CA ASP A 88 5.08 9.60 6.35
C ASP A 88 3.93 10.33 5.67
N ASN A 89 3.46 11.40 6.29
CA ASN A 89 2.37 12.22 5.77
C ASN A 89 2.75 13.68 5.84
N ARG A 90 3.02 14.27 4.69
CA ARG A 90 3.41 15.68 4.56
C ARG A 90 2.37 16.43 3.75
N SER A 91 2.51 17.74 3.69
CA SER A 91 1.50 18.60 3.03
C SER A 91 1.27 18.24 1.56
N ARG A 92 2.31 17.79 0.84
CA ARG A 92 2.24 17.46 -0.59
C ARG A 92 2.64 16.03 -0.90
N GLN A 93 3.14 15.29 0.07
CA GLN A 93 3.68 13.94 -0.11
C GLN A 93 3.05 12.98 0.87
N LEU A 94 2.99 11.72 0.46
CA LEU A 94 2.46 10.64 1.28
C LEU A 94 3.27 9.39 0.99
N THR A 95 3.74 8.71 2.04
CA THR A 95 4.47 7.47 1.90
C THR A 95 3.69 6.36 2.60
N PHE A 96 3.35 5.32 1.85
CA PHE A 96 2.84 4.06 2.40
C PHE A 96 3.98 3.08 2.54
N ALA A 97 3.94 2.30 3.61
CA ALA A 97 4.86 1.19 3.82
C ALA A 97 4.08 -0.11 3.87
N TYR A 98 4.76 -1.19 3.48
CA TYR A 98 4.13 -2.50 3.32
C TYR A 98 5.03 -3.61 3.82
N GLU A 99 4.38 -4.67 4.33
CA GLU A 99 5.02 -5.96 4.58
C GLU A 99 4.14 -7.05 3.98
N VAL A 100 4.75 -7.93 3.19
CA VAL A 100 4.11 -9.16 2.72
C VAL A 100 4.51 -10.25 3.68
N ILE A 101 3.53 -10.90 4.26
CA ILE A 101 3.74 -11.86 5.35
C ILE A 101 3.13 -13.20 4.94
N HIS A 102 3.85 -14.27 5.26
CA HIS A 102 3.30 -15.60 5.13
C HIS A 102 2.24 -15.79 6.22
N PRO A 103 0.96 -16.04 5.87
CA PRO A 103 -0.11 -16.06 6.88
C PRO A 103 0.01 -17.15 7.92
N ASP A 104 0.67 -18.27 7.59
CA ASP A 104 0.79 -19.40 8.51
C ASP A 104 1.99 -19.26 9.45
N THR A 105 3.10 -18.72 8.97
CA THR A 105 4.35 -18.65 9.74
C THR A 105 4.61 -17.28 10.35
N GLY A 106 3.98 -16.22 9.81
CA GLY A 106 4.26 -14.86 10.21
C GLY A 106 5.56 -14.29 9.65
N ALA A 107 6.27 -15.05 8.83
CA ALA A 107 7.53 -14.60 8.26
C ALA A 107 7.30 -13.43 7.30
N ILE A 108 8.15 -12.39 7.41
CA ILE A 108 8.13 -11.27 6.47
C ILE A 108 8.89 -11.71 5.22
N LEU A 109 8.19 -11.76 4.10
CA LEU A 109 8.73 -12.24 2.83
C LEU A 109 9.19 -11.10 1.94
N VAL A 110 8.47 -9.99 1.99
CA VAL A 110 8.76 -8.79 1.18
C VAL A 110 8.44 -7.58 2.03
N SER A 111 9.23 -6.54 1.90
CA SER A 111 8.95 -5.24 2.52
C SER A 111 9.20 -4.14 1.50
N GLY A 112 8.61 -2.98 1.73
CA GLY A 112 8.84 -1.86 0.85
C GLY A 112 7.99 -0.65 1.17
N PHE A 113 8.11 0.34 0.30
CA PHE A 113 7.33 1.56 0.41
C PHE A 113 6.99 2.09 -0.97
N THR A 114 5.97 2.93 -1.03
CA THR A 114 5.68 3.77 -2.19
C THR A 114 5.51 5.20 -1.72
N LYS A 115 6.27 6.11 -2.34
CA LYS A 115 6.11 7.55 -2.11
C LYS A 115 5.21 8.12 -3.18
N HIS A 116 4.32 8.99 -2.77
CA HIS A 116 3.33 9.61 -3.63
C HIS A 116 3.37 11.12 -3.46
N VAL A 117 2.96 11.84 -4.49
CA VAL A 117 2.67 13.26 -4.37
C VAL A 117 1.20 13.48 -4.70
N TRP A 118 0.60 14.49 -4.07
CA TRP A 118 -0.74 14.91 -4.43
C TRP A 118 -0.66 15.80 -5.67
N THR A 119 -1.47 15.48 -6.67
CA THR A 119 -1.56 16.32 -7.88
C THR A 119 -3.02 16.60 -8.21
N ASP A 120 -3.23 17.64 -9.02
CA ASP A 120 -4.51 17.84 -9.69
C ASP A 120 -4.59 16.91 -10.92
N LYS A 121 -5.70 17.00 -11.66
CA LYS A 121 -5.92 16.18 -12.85
C LYS A 121 -4.97 16.49 -14.01
N HIS A 122 -4.25 17.60 -13.93
CA HIS A 122 -3.28 18.04 -14.94
C HIS A 122 -1.84 17.66 -14.56
N GLY A 123 -1.64 17.03 -13.41
CA GLY A 123 -0.32 16.63 -12.94
C GLY A 123 0.43 17.68 -12.14
N ASN A 124 -0.22 18.81 -11.82
CA ASN A 124 0.42 19.83 -10.98
C ASN A 124 0.39 19.41 -9.53
N VAL A 125 1.53 19.56 -8.84
CA VAL A 125 1.62 19.22 -7.41
C VAL A 125 0.76 20.17 -6.59
N ILE A 126 -0.06 19.60 -5.72
CA ILE A 126 -0.95 20.35 -4.82
C ILE A 126 -0.76 19.86 -3.39
N ARG A 127 -1.31 20.59 -2.45
CA ARG A 127 -1.41 20.13 -1.07
C ARG A 127 -2.48 19.05 -0.98
N ALA A 128 -2.32 18.12 -0.04
CA ALA A 128 -3.33 17.11 0.24
C ALA A 128 -4.69 17.77 0.47
N PRO A 129 -5.79 17.16 0.00
CA PRO A 129 -7.12 17.68 0.29
C PRO A 129 -7.35 17.77 1.80
N LYS A 130 -8.15 18.75 2.23
CA LYS A 130 -8.42 18.95 3.65
C LYS A 130 -9.03 17.71 4.32
N TYR A 131 -9.90 16.99 3.60
CA TYR A 131 -10.53 15.80 4.16
C TYR A 131 -9.52 14.70 4.47
N TRP A 132 -8.40 14.64 3.73
CA TRP A 132 -7.35 13.64 3.97
C TRP A 132 -6.76 13.78 5.37
N SER A 133 -6.35 14.98 5.74
CA SER A 133 -5.83 15.24 7.08
C SER A 133 -6.88 14.93 8.14
N SER A 134 -8.14 15.29 7.89
CA SER A 134 -9.24 15.00 8.81
C SER A 134 -9.46 13.50 9.00
N LEU A 135 -9.35 12.72 7.92
CA LEU A 135 -9.45 11.26 8.01
C LEU A 135 -8.33 10.66 8.85
N LEU A 136 -7.09 11.12 8.63
CA LEU A 136 -5.94 10.60 9.38
C LEU A 136 -6.00 11.00 10.86
N GLU A 137 -6.49 12.19 11.18
CA GLU A 137 -6.64 12.65 12.56
C GLU A 137 -7.65 11.82 13.36
N LYS A 138 -8.62 11.22 12.70
CA LYS A 138 -9.65 10.39 13.34
C LYS A 138 -9.17 8.98 13.64
N LEU A 139 -8.00 8.60 13.15
CA LEU A 139 -7.50 7.25 13.34
C LEU A 139 -6.95 7.08 14.75
N PRO A 140 -7.12 5.90 15.36
CA PRO A 140 -6.46 5.62 16.63
C PRO A 140 -4.94 5.65 16.44
N ASN A 141 -4.28 6.31 17.33
CA ASN A 141 -2.82 6.35 17.35
C ASN A 141 -2.26 5.12 18.06
#